data_1a8510ebaf7df9b3d2b84a240136d38b
#
_entry.id   1a8510ebaf7df9b3d2b84a240136d38b
#
_cell.length_a   1.000
_cell.length_b   1.000
_cell.length_c   1.000
_cell.angle_alpha   90.00
_cell.angle_beta   90.00
_cell.angle_gamma   90.00
#
_symmetry.space_group_name_H-M   'P 1'
#
loop_
_entity.id
_entity.type
_entity.pdbx_description
1 polymer ?
#
loop_
_entity_poly.entity_id
_entity_poly.type
_entity_poly.pdbx_seq_one_letter_code
_entity_poly.pdbx_strand_id
1 'polypeptide(L)'
;MKHRMAILICMAALTASMSAEAQKSNSYKNAALENIATRTSVRSYLNKPVEAAQIEQLLRAGMAAPSAVNKQPWHFVVVTDKAQLAALAKANPHAGMAAKAPLAIVVCGDMTKALSGDAREFWVQDCSAATENILLAANALGLGAVWTGTYPNQERCKAVASVLQLPKNLIPLCTIVIGYPAGENQPKDKWKPENISYNVYGGKQPKEMPRPIRESDFVEFDYTQSPNLNPFTWFKGNGLLLASGDVKRHNAMTIGWGALGNIWQHDLSTITVYVAPARYTFEFMERYQYFTVMVFDEDRQDVLEYMGTHSGRDGDKAAALGLHVAYTEHGTPYYLEAREVYECEIMYRGPFDQRGFEEIPRKRYENFPAGIHSVYIGKIVSARRR
;
A
#
# COMPACT_ATOMS: atom_id res chain seq x y z
N MET A 1 52.48 8.77 -22.13
CA MET A 1 51.61 7.76 -21.45
C MET A 1 51.00 8.30 -20.14
N LYS A 2 51.71 9.02 -19.26
CA LYS A 2 51.17 9.51 -17.96
C LYS A 2 50.01 10.54 -18.07
N HIS A 3 49.97 11.37 -19.09
CA HIS A 3 48.88 12.36 -19.29
C HIS A 3 47.54 11.73 -19.77
N ARG A 4 47.62 10.65 -20.55
CA ARG A 4 46.37 9.95 -21.00
C ARG A 4 45.70 9.14 -19.88
N MET A 5 46.48 8.66 -18.92
CA MET A 5 45.98 7.89 -17.78
C MET A 5 45.28 8.79 -16.75
N ALA A 6 45.78 10.04 -16.55
CA ALA A 6 45.14 11.00 -15.66
C ALA A 6 43.79 11.50 -16.18
N ILE A 7 43.62 11.66 -17.50
CA ILE A 7 42.34 12.06 -18.11
C ILE A 7 41.30 10.94 -18.03
N LEU A 8 41.71 9.67 -18.18
CA LEU A 8 40.79 8.53 -18.03
C LEU A 8 40.29 8.36 -16.58
N ILE A 9 41.16 8.60 -15.60
CA ILE A 9 40.80 8.49 -14.16
C ILE A 9 39.85 9.64 -13.77
N CYS A 10 40.07 10.86 -14.28
CA CYS A 10 39.13 11.98 -14.05
C CYS A 10 37.77 11.77 -14.72
N MET A 11 37.73 11.21 -15.94
CA MET A 11 36.47 10.89 -16.60
C MET A 11 35.70 9.79 -15.88
N ALA A 12 36.38 8.74 -15.39
CA ALA A 12 35.76 7.66 -14.62
C ALA A 12 35.24 8.16 -13.25
N ALA A 13 35.93 9.10 -12.60
CA ALA A 13 35.48 9.71 -11.37
C ALA A 13 34.29 10.67 -11.58
N LEU A 14 34.24 11.42 -12.69
CA LEU A 14 33.10 12.26 -13.05
C LEU A 14 31.84 11.40 -13.41
N THR A 15 32.01 10.32 -14.15
CA THR A 15 30.89 9.44 -14.48
C THR A 15 30.37 8.67 -13.28
N ALA A 16 31.23 8.30 -12.32
CA ALA A 16 30.80 7.67 -11.07
C ALA A 16 30.09 8.67 -10.15
N SER A 17 30.51 9.94 -10.10
CA SER A 17 29.82 10.98 -9.32
C SER A 17 28.47 11.38 -9.95
N MET A 18 28.38 11.48 -11.27
CA MET A 18 27.13 11.73 -11.98
C MET A 18 26.13 10.56 -11.86
N SER A 19 26.59 9.31 -11.84
CA SER A 19 25.71 8.17 -11.60
C SER A 19 25.25 8.07 -10.15
N ALA A 20 26.04 8.48 -9.17
CA ALA A 20 25.65 8.53 -7.76
C ALA A 20 24.65 9.68 -7.47
N GLU A 21 24.82 10.84 -8.13
CA GLU A 21 23.85 11.96 -8.05
C GLU A 21 22.55 11.63 -8.81
N ALA A 22 22.63 11.01 -9.98
CA ALA A 22 21.46 10.53 -10.72
C ALA A 22 20.70 9.44 -9.95
N GLN A 23 21.39 8.60 -9.18
CA GLN A 23 20.77 7.58 -8.33
C GLN A 23 20.13 8.19 -7.07
N LYS A 24 20.65 9.31 -6.53
CA LYS A 24 20.02 10.08 -5.45
C LYS A 24 18.78 10.86 -5.93
N SER A 25 18.77 11.39 -7.14
CA SER A 25 17.63 12.14 -7.70
C SER A 25 16.44 11.25 -8.06
N ASN A 26 16.63 9.94 -8.19
CA ASN A 26 15.60 9.00 -8.64
C ASN A 26 14.84 8.28 -7.48
N SER A 27 15.15 8.60 -6.20
CA SER A 27 14.53 7.94 -5.05
C SER A 27 13.14 8.46 -4.69
N TYR A 28 12.75 9.67 -5.13
CA TYR A 28 11.48 10.29 -4.80
C TYR A 28 10.69 10.66 -6.07
N LYS A 29 10.12 9.65 -6.75
CA LYS A 29 9.22 9.88 -7.90
C LYS A 29 7.84 10.45 -7.49
N ASN A 30 7.57 10.55 -6.19
CA ASN A 30 6.30 11.00 -5.65
C ASN A 30 6.50 12.36 -4.96
N ALA A 31 5.72 13.37 -5.38
CA ALA A 31 5.81 14.73 -4.85
C ALA A 31 5.59 14.82 -3.32
N ALA A 32 4.77 13.94 -2.73
CA ALA A 32 4.57 13.91 -1.29
C ALA A 32 5.82 13.43 -0.55
N LEU A 33 6.49 12.38 -1.06
CA LEU A 33 7.75 11.89 -0.47
C LEU A 33 8.88 12.90 -0.62
N GLU A 34 8.97 13.58 -1.76
CA GLU A 34 9.92 14.67 -1.99
C GLU A 34 9.69 15.81 -1.00
N ASN A 35 8.46 16.25 -0.80
CA ASN A 35 8.10 17.28 0.15
C ASN A 35 8.51 16.92 1.59
N ILE A 36 8.28 15.67 2.01
CA ILE A 36 8.70 15.16 3.32
C ILE A 36 10.21 15.17 3.45
N ALA A 37 10.95 14.71 2.43
CA ALA A 37 12.41 14.60 2.45
C ALA A 37 13.10 15.97 2.44
N THR A 38 12.53 16.94 1.75
CA THR A 38 13.12 18.27 1.56
C THR A 38 12.75 19.28 2.63
N ARG A 39 11.67 19.02 3.39
CA ARG A 39 11.28 19.90 4.49
C ARG A 39 12.41 20.06 5.51
N THR A 40 12.74 21.32 5.78
CA THR A 40 13.74 21.68 6.80
C THR A 40 13.24 22.79 7.73
N SER A 41 13.90 22.96 8.87
CA SER A 41 13.56 24.02 9.84
C SER A 41 14.19 25.35 9.45
N VAL A 42 13.38 26.29 9.00
CA VAL A 42 13.79 27.64 8.59
C VAL A 42 13.61 28.61 9.76
N ARG A 43 14.64 29.43 10.04
CA ARG A 43 14.64 30.39 11.16
C ARG A 43 14.97 31.82 10.75
N SER A 44 15.14 32.06 9.44
CA SER A 44 15.37 33.39 8.89
C SER A 44 14.40 33.65 7.75
N TYR A 45 13.72 34.79 7.78
CA TYR A 45 12.62 35.08 6.88
C TYR A 45 12.78 36.43 6.20
N LEU A 46 12.28 36.53 4.99
CA LEU A 46 12.12 37.77 4.28
C LEU A 46 11.01 38.63 4.94
N ASN A 47 11.15 39.95 4.89
CA ASN A 47 10.10 40.87 5.31
C ASN A 47 8.98 40.94 4.25
N LYS A 48 8.29 39.81 4.03
CA LYS A 48 7.21 39.65 3.08
C LYS A 48 6.03 38.97 3.81
N PRO A 49 4.83 39.58 3.78
CA PRO A 49 3.65 38.98 4.42
C PRO A 49 3.29 37.63 3.76
N VAL A 50 2.75 36.71 4.55
CA VAL A 50 2.13 35.48 4.07
C VAL A 50 0.68 35.79 3.71
N GLU A 51 0.25 35.38 2.52
CA GLU A 51 -1.06 35.68 1.99
C GLU A 51 -2.19 34.94 2.77
N ALA A 52 -3.34 35.55 2.88
CA ALA A 52 -4.49 34.96 3.59
C ALA A 52 -4.88 33.57 3.04
N ALA A 53 -4.83 33.38 1.72
CA ALA A 53 -5.08 32.09 1.08
C ALA A 53 -4.06 31.02 1.48
N GLN A 54 -2.79 31.38 1.65
CA GLN A 54 -1.76 30.45 2.14
C GLN A 54 -1.99 30.11 3.61
N ILE A 55 -2.36 31.08 4.44
CA ILE A 55 -2.69 30.83 5.85
C ILE A 55 -3.87 29.88 5.96
N GLU A 56 -4.92 30.03 5.15
CA GLU A 56 -6.05 29.09 5.11
C GLU A 56 -5.60 27.68 4.73
N GLN A 57 -4.75 27.54 3.72
CA GLN A 57 -4.21 26.24 3.30
C GLN A 57 -3.40 25.55 4.42
N LEU A 58 -2.58 26.32 5.16
CA LEU A 58 -1.84 25.81 6.31
C LEU A 58 -2.80 25.28 7.41
N LEU A 59 -3.84 26.03 7.72
CA LEU A 59 -4.82 25.65 8.73
C LEU A 59 -5.63 24.42 8.29
N ARG A 60 -6.05 24.35 7.03
CA ARG A 60 -6.72 23.18 6.45
C ARG A 60 -5.84 21.93 6.52
N ALA A 61 -4.56 22.07 6.23
CA ALA A 61 -3.61 20.97 6.35
C ALA A 61 -3.50 20.49 7.81
N GLY A 62 -3.38 21.40 8.76
CA GLY A 62 -3.38 21.08 10.19
C GLY A 62 -4.66 20.34 10.62
N MET A 63 -5.83 20.83 10.19
CA MET A 63 -7.12 20.21 10.51
C MET A 63 -7.35 18.85 9.83
N ALA A 64 -6.62 18.53 8.77
CA ALA A 64 -6.68 17.24 8.10
C ALA A 64 -5.89 16.14 8.81
N ALA A 65 -5.20 16.44 9.91
CA ALA A 65 -4.46 15.47 10.68
C ALA A 65 -5.38 14.41 11.32
N PRO A 66 -4.93 13.17 11.51
CA PRO A 66 -5.65 12.21 12.34
C PRO A 66 -5.64 12.62 13.81
N SER A 67 -6.65 12.20 14.56
CA SER A 67 -6.68 12.36 16.01
C SER A 67 -7.31 11.17 16.70
N ALA A 68 -6.96 10.92 17.95
CA ALA A 68 -7.50 9.82 18.74
C ALA A 68 -9.04 9.89 18.75
N VAL A 69 -9.70 8.81 18.28
CA VAL A 69 -11.16 8.68 18.15
C VAL A 69 -11.80 9.88 17.41
N ASN A 70 -11.04 10.51 16.50
CA ASN A 70 -11.46 11.71 15.75
C ASN A 70 -11.92 12.88 16.63
N LYS A 71 -11.32 13.07 17.80
CA LYS A 71 -11.67 14.13 18.75
C LYS A 71 -11.27 15.53 18.31
N GLN A 72 -10.25 15.65 17.45
CA GLN A 72 -9.79 16.93 16.91
C GLN A 72 -9.57 18.00 18.01
N PRO A 73 -8.76 17.70 19.03
CA PRO A 73 -8.63 18.55 20.21
C PRO A 73 -7.68 19.73 19.98
N TRP A 74 -7.46 20.13 18.76
CA TRP A 74 -6.63 21.28 18.43
C TRP A 74 -7.42 22.57 18.37
N HIS A 75 -6.70 23.66 18.70
CA HIS A 75 -7.08 25.02 18.43
C HIS A 75 -5.87 25.79 17.90
N PHE A 76 -6.04 26.57 16.84
CA PHE A 76 -4.95 27.32 16.22
C PHE A 76 -5.13 28.80 16.46
N VAL A 77 -4.08 29.46 16.98
CA VAL A 77 -4.05 30.92 17.09
C VAL A 77 -3.07 31.47 16.06
N VAL A 78 -3.60 32.18 15.09
CA VAL A 78 -2.83 32.83 14.02
C VAL A 78 -2.40 34.20 14.47
N VAL A 79 -1.10 34.50 14.40
CA VAL A 79 -0.52 35.77 14.86
C VAL A 79 0.26 36.40 13.70
N THR A 80 -0.20 37.56 13.26
CA THR A 80 0.43 38.39 12.21
C THR A 80 0.80 39.78 12.72
N ASP A 81 0.24 40.18 13.89
CA ASP A 81 0.58 41.45 14.51
C ASP A 81 2.02 41.46 15.04
N LYS A 82 2.79 42.47 14.67
CA LYS A 82 4.22 42.59 15.00
C LYS A 82 4.49 42.69 16.50
N ALA A 83 3.60 43.35 17.26
CA ALA A 83 3.78 43.48 18.70
C ALA A 83 3.53 42.14 19.40
N GLN A 84 2.50 41.39 18.95
CA GLN A 84 2.21 40.06 19.45
C GLN A 84 3.31 39.05 19.07
N LEU A 85 3.83 39.11 17.85
CA LEU A 85 4.98 38.26 17.42
C LEU A 85 6.23 38.52 18.29
N ALA A 86 6.51 39.79 18.59
CA ALA A 86 7.62 40.17 19.48
C ALA A 86 7.37 39.72 20.93
N ALA A 87 6.13 39.77 21.42
CA ALA A 87 5.75 39.26 22.73
C ALA A 87 5.88 37.72 22.81
N LEU A 88 5.46 36.99 21.80
CA LEU A 88 5.66 35.53 21.69
C LEU A 88 7.12 35.14 21.71
N ALA A 89 7.97 35.89 20.99
CA ALA A 89 9.43 35.68 20.96
C ALA A 89 10.06 35.82 22.37
N LYS A 90 9.53 36.73 23.20
CA LYS A 90 9.96 36.89 24.61
C LYS A 90 9.41 35.77 25.51
N ALA A 91 8.14 35.38 25.30
CA ALA A 91 7.49 34.36 26.09
C ALA A 91 8.06 32.94 25.86
N ASN A 92 8.56 32.68 24.65
CA ASN A 92 9.25 31.45 24.29
C ASN A 92 10.62 31.72 23.66
N PRO A 93 11.72 31.64 24.40
CA PRO A 93 13.08 31.91 23.88
C PRO A 93 13.46 31.06 22.65
N HIS A 94 12.87 29.85 22.51
CA HIS A 94 13.08 29.02 21.33
C HIS A 94 12.36 29.54 20.07
N ALA A 95 11.40 30.44 20.25
CA ALA A 95 10.69 31.13 19.17
C ALA A 95 11.23 32.54 18.92
N GLY A 96 12.45 32.88 19.33
CA GLY A 96 13.02 34.23 19.21
C GLY A 96 12.96 34.83 17.80
N MET A 97 13.01 34.00 16.74
CA MET A 97 12.86 34.42 15.35
C MET A 97 11.45 34.95 15.01
N ALA A 98 10.44 34.67 15.83
CA ALA A 98 9.09 35.20 15.64
C ALA A 98 9.03 36.74 15.61
N ALA A 99 9.91 37.40 16.38
CA ALA A 99 10.02 38.87 16.37
C ALA A 99 10.32 39.49 14.98
N LYS A 100 10.88 38.69 14.07
CA LYS A 100 11.24 39.11 12.69
C LYS A 100 10.45 38.38 11.61
N ALA A 101 9.59 37.44 11.99
CA ALA A 101 8.77 36.67 11.06
C ALA A 101 7.47 37.40 10.73
N PRO A 102 6.87 37.15 9.56
CA PRO A 102 5.57 37.72 9.19
C PRO A 102 4.38 36.97 9.82
N LEU A 103 4.57 35.73 10.30
CA LEU A 103 3.51 34.87 10.77
C LEU A 103 4.00 33.91 11.87
N ALA A 104 3.17 33.68 12.86
CA ALA A 104 3.26 32.52 13.72
C ALA A 104 1.88 31.85 13.85
N ILE A 105 1.87 30.53 13.98
CA ILE A 105 0.68 29.76 14.34
C ILE A 105 0.99 29.05 15.66
N VAL A 106 0.22 29.36 16.70
CA VAL A 106 0.33 28.66 17.98
C VAL A 106 -0.70 27.55 17.99
N VAL A 107 -0.20 26.30 18.08
CA VAL A 107 -1.05 25.11 18.17
C VAL A 107 -1.32 24.81 19.63
N CYS A 108 -2.59 24.78 20.00
CA CYS A 108 -3.06 24.53 21.35
C CYS A 108 -3.90 23.26 21.40
N GLY A 109 -3.79 22.52 22.51
CA GLY A 109 -4.74 21.47 22.85
C GLY A 109 -5.95 22.06 23.58
N ASP A 110 -7.16 21.74 23.11
CA ASP A 110 -8.42 22.07 23.76
C ASP A 110 -8.83 20.92 24.70
N MET A 111 -8.66 21.16 25.98
CA MET A 111 -8.92 20.14 27.02
C MET A 111 -10.41 19.82 27.19
N THR A 112 -11.30 20.59 26.59
CA THR A 112 -12.75 20.27 26.56
C THR A 112 -13.07 19.20 25.50
N LYS A 113 -12.22 19.07 24.50
CA LYS A 113 -12.33 18.07 23.42
C LYS A 113 -11.42 16.86 23.64
N ALA A 114 -10.35 16.99 24.42
CA ALA A 114 -9.43 15.90 24.71
C ALA A 114 -10.17 14.72 25.36
N LEU A 115 -9.62 13.52 25.19
CA LEU A 115 -10.12 12.34 25.88
C LEU A 115 -9.97 12.48 27.40
N SER A 116 -10.66 11.66 28.17
CA SER A 116 -10.60 11.65 29.65
C SER A 116 -9.64 10.57 30.15
N GLY A 117 -9.30 10.64 31.45
CA GLY A 117 -8.43 9.66 32.11
C GLY A 117 -7.03 9.62 31.49
N ASP A 118 -6.41 8.44 31.48
CA ASP A 118 -5.05 8.21 30.95
C ASP A 118 -4.96 8.55 29.45
N ALA A 119 -6.05 8.41 28.71
CA ALA A 119 -6.13 8.76 27.29
C ALA A 119 -6.07 10.27 27.02
N ARG A 120 -6.14 11.10 28.04
CA ARG A 120 -6.09 12.58 27.90
C ARG A 120 -4.81 13.02 27.19
N GLU A 121 -3.70 12.41 27.47
CA GLU A 121 -2.40 12.79 26.91
C GLU A 121 -2.27 12.59 25.39
N PHE A 122 -3.21 11.89 24.73
CA PHE A 122 -3.28 11.81 23.26
C PHE A 122 -3.42 13.17 22.58
N TRP A 123 -3.93 14.21 23.30
CA TRP A 123 -3.99 15.56 22.74
C TRP A 123 -2.62 16.07 22.26
N VAL A 124 -1.54 15.65 22.92
CA VAL A 124 -0.15 16.00 22.52
C VAL A 124 0.18 15.38 21.16
N GLN A 125 -0.16 14.11 20.96
CA GLN A 125 0.06 13.39 19.71
C GLN A 125 -0.80 13.98 18.59
N ASP A 126 -2.08 14.22 18.86
CA ASP A 126 -3.04 14.79 17.90
C ASP A 126 -2.60 16.18 17.43
N CYS A 127 -2.23 17.07 18.36
CA CYS A 127 -1.74 18.41 18.03
C CYS A 127 -0.36 18.36 17.37
N SER A 128 0.47 17.36 17.64
CA SER A 128 1.76 17.14 16.97
C SER A 128 1.57 16.72 15.52
N ALA A 129 0.61 15.83 15.25
CA ALA A 129 0.25 15.45 13.89
C ALA A 129 -0.25 16.66 13.08
N ALA A 130 -1.12 17.47 13.66
CA ALA A 130 -1.57 18.72 13.05
C ALA A 130 -0.43 19.70 12.78
N THR A 131 0.52 19.80 13.71
CA THR A 131 1.72 20.65 13.56
C THR A 131 2.59 20.18 12.38
N GLU A 132 2.87 18.88 12.26
CA GLU A 132 3.67 18.37 11.15
C GLU A 132 3.00 18.60 9.80
N ASN A 133 1.68 18.42 9.71
CA ASN A 133 0.93 18.73 8.49
C ASN A 133 1.09 20.21 8.08
N ILE A 134 1.08 21.14 9.04
CA ILE A 134 1.30 22.58 8.77
C ILE A 134 2.75 22.80 8.25
N LEU A 135 3.75 22.13 8.84
CA LEU A 135 5.13 22.23 8.39
C LEU A 135 5.34 21.71 6.96
N LEU A 136 4.70 20.59 6.62
CA LEU A 136 4.73 20.00 5.28
C LEU A 136 4.00 20.90 4.27
N ALA A 137 2.85 21.45 4.65
CA ALA A 137 2.11 22.38 3.81
C ALA A 137 2.90 23.68 3.56
N ALA A 138 3.59 24.19 4.58
CA ALA A 138 4.46 25.37 4.43
C ALA A 138 5.56 25.10 3.39
N ASN A 139 6.24 23.94 3.47
CA ASN A 139 7.26 23.56 2.51
C ASN A 139 6.71 23.43 1.08
N ALA A 140 5.55 22.79 0.92
CA ALA A 140 4.88 22.65 -0.37
C ALA A 140 4.45 23.99 -0.99
N LEU A 141 4.15 25.00 -0.15
CA LEU A 141 3.80 26.37 -0.56
C LEU A 141 5.02 27.28 -0.80
N GLY A 142 6.25 26.75 -0.71
CA GLY A 142 7.47 27.53 -0.82
C GLY A 142 7.73 28.44 0.39
N LEU A 143 7.07 28.18 1.52
CA LEU A 143 7.30 28.86 2.79
C LEU A 143 8.31 28.07 3.63
N GLY A 144 9.06 28.79 4.46
CA GLY A 144 9.88 28.21 5.52
C GLY A 144 9.14 28.21 6.84
N ALA A 145 9.28 27.13 7.61
CA ALA A 145 8.67 27.03 8.92
C ALA A 145 9.59 26.33 9.94
N VAL A 146 9.37 26.59 11.23
CA VAL A 146 10.04 25.89 12.32
C VAL A 146 9.09 25.65 13.47
N TRP A 147 9.11 24.42 14.00
CA TRP A 147 8.46 24.04 15.23
C TRP A 147 9.28 24.48 16.43
N THR A 148 8.71 25.27 17.33
CA THR A 148 9.33 25.65 18.60
C THR A 148 8.44 25.18 19.77
N GLY A 149 8.96 24.26 20.58
CA GLY A 149 8.20 23.61 21.66
C GLY A 149 7.83 24.59 22.77
N THR A 150 6.59 24.49 23.25
CA THR A 150 6.07 25.20 24.42
C THR A 150 5.79 24.21 25.55
N TYR A 151 4.88 23.28 25.35
CA TYR A 151 4.64 22.13 26.25
C TYR A 151 5.82 21.15 26.19
N PRO A 152 6.22 20.46 27.27
CA PRO A 152 5.55 20.40 28.58
C PRO A 152 6.03 21.45 29.62
N ASN A 153 6.83 22.43 29.21
CA ASN A 153 7.31 23.44 30.16
C ASN A 153 6.17 24.37 30.60
N GLN A 154 5.75 24.23 31.88
CA GLN A 154 4.57 24.92 32.41
C GLN A 154 4.74 26.45 32.47
N GLU A 155 5.93 26.94 32.75
CA GLU A 155 6.21 28.39 32.79
C GLU A 155 6.07 29.00 31.41
N ARG A 156 6.61 28.31 30.39
CA ARG A 156 6.51 28.70 29.00
C ARG A 156 5.05 28.63 28.50
N CYS A 157 4.32 27.58 28.90
CA CYS A 157 2.88 27.49 28.60
C CYS A 157 2.11 28.68 29.19
N LYS A 158 2.36 29.04 30.44
CA LYS A 158 1.73 30.20 31.10
C LYS A 158 2.10 31.52 30.42
N ALA A 159 3.36 31.71 30.07
CA ALA A 159 3.84 32.92 29.38
C ALA A 159 3.17 33.11 28.00
N VAL A 160 3.15 32.05 27.17
CA VAL A 160 2.49 32.08 25.85
C VAL A 160 0.97 32.26 26.00
N ALA A 161 0.34 31.57 26.94
CA ALA A 161 -1.08 31.69 27.21
C ALA A 161 -1.44 33.15 27.63
N SER A 162 -0.63 33.79 28.46
CA SER A 162 -0.80 35.18 28.87
C SER A 162 -0.71 36.12 27.67
N VAL A 163 0.29 36.00 26.80
CA VAL A 163 0.45 36.82 25.58
C VAL A 163 -0.78 36.73 24.67
N LEU A 164 -1.32 35.52 24.51
CA LEU A 164 -2.45 35.26 23.62
C LEU A 164 -3.82 35.32 24.30
N GLN A 165 -3.86 35.61 25.60
CA GLN A 165 -5.09 35.66 26.42
C GLN A 165 -5.90 34.35 26.31
N LEU A 166 -5.20 33.20 26.34
CA LEU A 166 -5.85 31.89 26.19
C LEU A 166 -6.72 31.55 27.39
N PRO A 167 -7.94 31.01 27.20
CA PRO A 167 -8.73 30.48 28.30
C PRO A 167 -8.02 29.24 28.90
N LYS A 168 -8.40 28.89 30.15
CA LYS A 168 -7.72 27.82 30.93
C LYS A 168 -7.78 26.43 30.29
N ASN A 169 -8.73 26.19 29.43
CA ASN A 169 -8.87 24.90 28.72
C ASN A 169 -7.97 24.79 27.49
N LEU A 170 -7.33 25.86 27.02
CA LEU A 170 -6.38 25.81 25.91
C LEU A 170 -4.94 25.77 26.44
N ILE A 171 -4.22 24.69 26.11
CA ILE A 171 -2.82 24.48 26.50
C ILE A 171 -1.97 24.64 25.25
N PRO A 172 -1.05 25.64 25.17
CA PRO A 172 -0.20 25.80 23.99
C PRO A 172 0.84 24.68 23.91
N LEU A 173 0.78 23.87 22.84
CA LEU A 173 1.72 22.80 22.53
C LEU A 173 3.04 23.36 21.99
N CYS A 174 2.91 24.20 20.95
CA CYS A 174 4.07 24.75 20.24
C CYS A 174 3.70 26.06 19.52
N THR A 175 4.75 26.78 19.11
CA THR A 175 4.64 27.92 18.20
C THR A 175 5.35 27.55 16.90
N ILE A 176 4.62 27.56 15.77
CA ILE A 176 5.18 27.41 14.45
C ILE A 176 5.46 28.81 13.89
N VAL A 177 6.72 29.14 13.67
CA VAL A 177 7.12 30.40 13.05
C VAL A 177 7.27 30.20 11.55
N ILE A 178 6.61 31.04 10.75
CA ILE A 178 6.43 30.83 9.31
C ILE A 178 6.74 32.13 8.53
N GLY A 179 7.33 31.99 7.34
CA GLY A 179 7.55 33.09 6.41
C GLY A 179 8.29 32.62 5.17
N TYR A 180 8.53 33.51 4.21
CA TYR A 180 9.37 33.19 3.06
C TYR A 180 10.83 33.06 3.51
N PRO A 181 11.54 31.97 3.15
CA PRO A 181 12.92 31.77 3.58
C PRO A 181 13.86 32.89 3.13
N ALA A 182 14.71 33.36 4.04
CA ALA A 182 15.82 34.25 3.69
C ALA A 182 17.10 33.41 3.59
N GLY A 183 17.60 33.18 2.36
CA GLY A 183 18.77 32.36 2.08
C GLY A 183 18.44 30.87 1.87
N GLU A 184 19.50 30.11 1.57
CA GLU A 184 19.39 28.68 1.30
C GLU A 184 19.27 27.87 2.59
N ASN A 185 18.38 26.89 2.57
CA ASN A 185 18.16 25.96 3.66
C ASN A 185 18.27 24.53 3.11
N GLN A 186 19.38 23.89 3.40
CA GLN A 186 19.62 22.52 2.92
C GLN A 186 18.98 21.48 3.83
N PRO A 187 18.23 20.52 3.28
CA PRO A 187 17.73 19.37 4.04
C PRO A 187 18.90 18.52 4.50
N LYS A 188 18.72 17.86 5.66
CA LYS A 188 19.72 16.97 6.23
C LYS A 188 19.27 15.53 6.02
N ASP A 189 20.17 14.69 5.55
CA ASP A 189 19.96 13.25 5.62
C ASP A 189 19.93 12.80 7.09
N LYS A 190 18.80 12.23 7.48
CA LYS A 190 18.55 11.76 8.86
C LYS A 190 18.39 10.24 8.92
N TRP A 191 18.69 9.55 7.80
CA TRP A 191 18.61 8.10 7.75
C TRP A 191 19.62 7.48 8.74
N LYS A 192 19.11 6.63 9.62
CA LYS A 192 19.89 5.94 10.65
C LYS A 192 19.39 4.51 10.78
N PRO A 193 20.02 3.57 10.06
CA PRO A 193 19.61 2.17 10.09
C PRO A 193 19.69 1.55 11.48
N GLU A 194 20.54 2.06 12.35
CA GLU A 194 20.64 1.63 13.74
C GLU A 194 19.37 1.88 14.58
N ASN A 195 18.48 2.76 14.12
CA ASN A 195 17.19 3.01 14.76
C ASN A 195 16.09 2.04 14.27
N ILE A 196 16.44 1.05 13.44
CA ILE A 196 15.48 0.11 12.83
C ILE A 196 15.73 -1.29 13.36
N SER A 197 14.68 -1.94 13.81
CA SER A 197 14.68 -3.35 14.15
C SER A 197 13.58 -4.05 13.37
N TYR A 198 13.83 -5.29 12.94
CA TYR A 198 12.85 -6.06 12.18
C TYR A 198 12.23 -7.14 13.06
N ASN A 199 10.91 -7.23 13.04
CA ASN A 199 10.06 -8.18 13.77
C ASN A 199 10.10 -8.06 15.31
N VAL A 200 11.29 -7.97 15.90
CA VAL A 200 11.52 -7.78 17.34
C VAL A 200 12.62 -6.74 17.56
N TYR A 201 12.70 -6.15 18.76
CA TYR A 201 13.76 -5.21 19.10
C TYR A 201 15.14 -5.86 18.92
N GLY A 202 16.05 -5.18 18.22
CA GLY A 202 17.37 -5.71 17.87
C GLY A 202 17.36 -6.73 16.72
N GLY A 203 16.21 -7.09 16.20
CA GLY A 203 16.10 -7.97 15.03
C GLY A 203 16.73 -7.36 13.78
N LYS A 204 17.46 -8.18 13.01
CA LYS A 204 18.16 -7.76 11.79
C LYS A 204 17.21 -7.79 10.59
N GLN A 205 17.50 -6.96 9.60
CA GLN A 205 16.78 -7.01 8.33
C GLN A 205 16.87 -8.41 7.73
N PRO A 206 15.75 -9.00 7.28
CA PRO A 206 15.78 -10.25 6.51
C PRO A 206 16.73 -10.11 5.32
N LYS A 207 17.49 -11.20 5.01
CA LYS A 207 18.42 -11.17 3.86
C LYS A 207 17.72 -10.85 2.56
N GLU A 208 16.48 -11.30 2.43
CA GLU A 208 15.58 -10.95 1.33
C GLU A 208 14.29 -10.40 1.91
N MET A 209 13.96 -9.16 1.56
CA MET A 209 12.63 -8.62 1.81
C MET A 209 11.67 -9.24 0.80
N PRO A 210 10.49 -9.74 1.24
CA PRO A 210 9.47 -10.19 0.29
C PRO A 210 9.16 -9.03 -0.67
N ARG A 211 9.54 -9.19 -1.94
CA ARG A 211 9.16 -8.23 -2.97
C ARG A 211 7.80 -8.62 -3.55
N PRO A 212 7.02 -7.66 -4.05
CA PRO A 212 5.80 -7.98 -4.77
C PRO A 212 6.09 -8.94 -5.94
N ILE A 213 5.28 -9.98 -6.07
CA ILE A 213 5.34 -10.92 -7.18
C ILE A 213 4.93 -10.17 -8.45
N ARG A 214 5.64 -10.41 -9.56
CA ARG A 214 5.39 -9.79 -10.86
C ARG A 214 5.12 -10.85 -11.89
N GLU A 215 4.46 -10.51 -12.99
CA GLU A 215 4.28 -11.41 -14.14
C GLU A 215 5.62 -11.95 -14.68
N SER A 216 6.67 -11.12 -14.66
CA SER A 216 8.02 -11.52 -15.06
C SER A 216 8.66 -12.60 -14.18
N ASP A 217 8.09 -12.92 -13.03
CA ASP A 217 8.58 -13.99 -12.15
C ASP A 217 8.09 -15.36 -12.62
N PHE A 218 7.10 -15.40 -13.51
CA PHE A 218 6.60 -16.63 -14.10
C PHE A 218 7.42 -16.98 -15.34
N VAL A 219 7.87 -18.23 -15.39
CA VAL A 219 8.58 -18.79 -16.54
C VAL A 219 7.80 -19.99 -17.08
N GLU A 220 7.80 -20.16 -18.40
CA GLU A 220 7.26 -21.37 -19.01
C GLU A 220 8.11 -22.59 -18.59
N PHE A 221 7.47 -23.73 -18.40
CA PHE A 221 8.13 -24.95 -18.03
C PHE A 221 7.49 -26.18 -18.70
N ASP A 222 8.28 -27.20 -18.88
CA ASP A 222 7.78 -28.50 -19.35
C ASP A 222 7.07 -29.23 -18.22
N TYR A 223 5.76 -29.07 -18.17
CA TYR A 223 4.90 -29.69 -17.17
C TYR A 223 4.88 -31.21 -17.27
N THR A 224 5.21 -31.81 -18.43
CA THR A 224 5.23 -33.27 -18.62
C THR A 224 6.30 -33.93 -17.77
N GLN A 225 7.33 -33.18 -17.39
CA GLN A 225 8.43 -33.61 -16.53
C GLN A 225 8.22 -33.20 -15.06
N SER A 226 7.09 -32.58 -14.73
CA SER A 226 6.86 -32.09 -13.36
C SER A 226 6.58 -33.24 -12.39
N PRO A 227 7.41 -33.43 -11.35
CA PRO A 227 7.17 -34.47 -10.34
C PRO A 227 5.89 -34.21 -9.51
N ASN A 228 5.35 -33.00 -9.55
CA ASN A 228 4.19 -32.60 -8.79
C ASN A 228 2.86 -32.91 -9.49
N LEU A 229 2.88 -33.27 -10.78
CA LEU A 229 1.67 -33.64 -11.54
C LEU A 229 1.28 -35.11 -11.34
N ASN A 230 0.96 -35.48 -10.13
CA ASN A 230 0.37 -36.79 -9.87
C ASN A 230 -1.16 -36.70 -10.04
N PRO A 231 -1.74 -37.36 -11.05
CA PRO A 231 -3.19 -37.24 -11.34
C PRO A 231 -4.09 -37.70 -10.19
N PHE A 232 -3.61 -38.60 -9.31
CA PHE A 232 -4.39 -39.09 -8.16
C PHE A 232 -4.34 -38.18 -6.93
N THR A 233 -3.38 -37.29 -6.86
CA THR A 233 -3.21 -36.40 -5.70
C THR A 233 -3.37 -34.92 -6.03
N TRP A 234 -3.31 -34.55 -7.30
CA TRP A 234 -3.32 -33.15 -7.74
C TRP A 234 -4.61 -32.40 -7.36
N PHE A 235 -5.76 -33.08 -7.47
CA PHE A 235 -7.06 -32.56 -7.03
C PHE A 235 -7.40 -32.88 -5.56
N LYS A 236 -6.51 -33.62 -4.87
CA LYS A 236 -6.73 -34.05 -3.49
C LYS A 236 -6.35 -32.93 -2.50
N GLY A 237 -6.88 -32.99 -1.30
CA GLY A 237 -6.63 -31.98 -0.26
C GLY A 237 -7.55 -30.77 -0.45
N ASN A 238 -7.00 -29.58 -0.41
CA ASN A 238 -7.79 -28.34 -0.48
C ASN A 238 -8.18 -27.92 -1.90
N GLY A 239 -7.81 -28.70 -2.91
CA GLY A 239 -8.18 -28.48 -4.31
C GLY A 239 -7.21 -27.54 -5.06
N LEU A 240 -7.69 -27.12 -6.21
CA LEU A 240 -7.03 -26.16 -7.10
C LEU A 240 -7.96 -24.98 -7.35
N LEU A 241 -7.42 -23.88 -7.87
CA LEU A 241 -8.23 -22.75 -8.26
C LEU A 241 -8.48 -22.78 -9.78
N LEU A 242 -9.73 -22.74 -10.19
CA LEU A 242 -10.18 -22.62 -11.57
C LEU A 242 -10.60 -21.17 -11.80
N ALA A 243 -10.13 -20.52 -12.87
CA ALA A 243 -10.62 -19.22 -13.29
C ALA A 243 -10.94 -19.18 -14.80
N SER A 244 -11.96 -18.40 -15.17
CA SER A 244 -12.33 -18.15 -16.56
C SER A 244 -12.93 -16.75 -16.69
N GLY A 245 -12.85 -16.17 -17.89
CA GLY A 245 -13.29 -14.83 -18.20
C GLY A 245 -12.29 -14.05 -19.03
N ASP A 246 -12.41 -12.72 -18.99
CA ASP A 246 -11.51 -11.78 -19.65
C ASP A 246 -11.16 -10.60 -18.73
N VAL A 247 -10.44 -9.61 -19.27
CA VAL A 247 -10.03 -8.39 -18.53
C VAL A 247 -11.20 -7.54 -18.02
N LYS A 248 -12.39 -7.69 -18.61
CA LYS A 248 -13.59 -6.93 -18.22
C LYS A 248 -14.40 -7.66 -17.16
N ARG A 249 -14.45 -8.98 -17.24
CA ARG A 249 -15.27 -9.79 -16.35
C ARG A 249 -14.70 -11.21 -16.22
N HIS A 250 -14.40 -11.60 -15.04
CA HIS A 250 -13.90 -12.95 -14.73
C HIS A 250 -14.40 -13.44 -13.38
N ASN A 251 -14.26 -14.73 -13.15
CA ASN A 251 -14.48 -15.32 -11.83
C ASN A 251 -13.58 -16.53 -11.62
N ALA A 252 -13.31 -16.82 -10.35
CA ALA A 252 -12.58 -18.01 -9.93
C ALA A 252 -13.34 -18.81 -8.88
N MET A 253 -13.07 -20.09 -8.78
CA MET A 253 -13.61 -20.99 -7.78
C MET A 253 -12.64 -22.13 -7.47
N THR A 254 -12.69 -22.64 -6.27
CA THR A 254 -11.96 -23.85 -5.89
C THR A 254 -12.62 -25.08 -6.50
N ILE A 255 -11.80 -25.96 -7.07
CA ILE A 255 -12.20 -27.25 -7.62
C ILE A 255 -11.45 -28.39 -6.91
N GLY A 256 -12.15 -29.44 -6.53
CA GLY A 256 -11.57 -30.65 -5.91
C GLY A 256 -11.75 -31.90 -6.78
N TRP A 257 -12.36 -31.77 -7.94
CA TRP A 257 -12.57 -32.87 -8.90
C TRP A 257 -11.98 -32.52 -10.25
N GLY A 258 -11.25 -33.47 -10.84
CA GLY A 258 -10.66 -33.32 -12.14
C GLY A 258 -9.89 -34.55 -12.58
N ALA A 259 -9.34 -34.50 -13.78
CA ALA A 259 -8.46 -35.52 -14.33
C ALA A 259 -7.37 -34.91 -15.19
N LEU A 260 -6.25 -35.58 -15.27
CA LEU A 260 -5.14 -35.29 -16.20
C LEU A 260 -4.99 -36.45 -17.17
N GLY A 261 -4.73 -36.18 -18.42
CA GLY A 261 -4.49 -37.24 -19.38
C GLY A 261 -4.30 -36.72 -20.80
N ASN A 262 -4.15 -37.67 -21.71
CA ASN A 262 -4.13 -37.42 -23.15
C ASN A 262 -5.41 -37.99 -23.75
N ILE A 263 -6.03 -37.24 -24.65
CA ILE A 263 -7.24 -37.67 -25.32
C ILE A 263 -7.22 -37.16 -26.77
N TRP A 264 -7.79 -37.91 -27.69
CA TRP A 264 -7.86 -37.70 -29.14
C TRP A 264 -6.54 -37.76 -29.89
N GLN A 265 -5.41 -37.34 -29.30
CA GLN A 265 -4.07 -37.43 -29.86
C GLN A 265 -3.08 -37.86 -28.78
N HIS A 266 -1.99 -38.54 -29.16
CA HIS A 266 -1.01 -39.10 -28.20
C HIS A 266 -0.24 -38.03 -27.42
N ASP A 267 -0.08 -36.85 -27.98
CA ASP A 267 0.69 -35.73 -27.44
C ASP A 267 -0.22 -34.56 -26.98
N LEU A 268 -1.55 -34.76 -26.96
CA LEU A 268 -2.48 -33.75 -26.56
C LEU A 268 -2.82 -33.86 -25.08
N SER A 269 -2.04 -33.21 -24.25
CA SER A 269 -2.23 -33.17 -22.81
C SER A 269 -3.43 -32.33 -22.41
N THR A 270 -4.27 -32.83 -21.53
CA THR A 270 -5.52 -32.20 -21.12
C THR A 270 -5.71 -32.15 -19.61
N ILE A 271 -6.39 -31.11 -19.17
CA ILE A 271 -6.99 -31.01 -17.83
C ILE A 271 -8.51 -31.07 -18.01
N THR A 272 -9.13 -32.02 -17.34
CA THR A 272 -10.58 -32.13 -17.24
C THR A 272 -11.03 -31.56 -15.91
N VAL A 273 -12.00 -30.65 -15.92
CA VAL A 273 -12.60 -30.06 -14.73
C VAL A 273 -14.11 -30.21 -14.75
N TYR A 274 -14.72 -30.21 -13.56
CA TYR A 274 -16.16 -30.40 -13.40
C TYR A 274 -16.76 -29.21 -12.66
N VAL A 275 -17.72 -28.52 -13.29
CA VAL A 275 -18.35 -27.32 -12.72
C VAL A 275 -19.86 -27.50 -12.67
N ALA A 276 -20.43 -27.32 -11.49
CA ALA A 276 -21.89 -27.45 -11.31
C ALA A 276 -22.60 -26.15 -11.77
N PRO A 277 -23.80 -26.24 -12.37
CA PRO A 277 -24.54 -25.10 -12.92
C PRO A 277 -24.85 -23.99 -11.91
N ALA A 278 -25.04 -24.32 -10.63
CA ALA A 278 -25.29 -23.32 -9.60
C ALA A 278 -24.04 -22.45 -9.26
N ARG A 279 -22.84 -22.86 -9.66
CA ARG A 279 -21.61 -22.10 -9.41
C ARG A 279 -21.50 -20.92 -10.37
N TYR A 280 -21.14 -19.76 -9.84
CA TYR A 280 -21.00 -18.54 -10.67
C TYR A 280 -19.97 -18.69 -11.80
N THR A 281 -18.88 -19.40 -11.56
CA THR A 281 -17.86 -19.70 -12.59
C THR A 281 -18.44 -20.49 -13.77
N PHE A 282 -19.55 -21.24 -13.58
CA PHE A 282 -20.21 -21.94 -14.67
C PHE A 282 -20.59 -21.01 -15.83
N GLU A 283 -21.12 -19.82 -15.54
CA GLU A 283 -21.49 -18.83 -16.60
C GLU A 283 -20.28 -18.44 -17.45
N PHE A 284 -19.11 -18.39 -16.87
CA PHE A 284 -17.86 -18.07 -17.57
C PHE A 284 -17.37 -19.26 -18.39
N MET A 285 -17.40 -20.45 -17.83
CA MET A 285 -17.00 -21.68 -18.53
C MET A 285 -17.88 -21.98 -19.75
N GLU A 286 -19.15 -21.56 -19.73
CA GLU A 286 -20.04 -21.67 -20.90
C GLU A 286 -19.77 -20.60 -21.96
N ARG A 287 -19.26 -19.45 -21.56
CA ARG A 287 -19.11 -18.27 -22.42
C ARG A 287 -17.75 -18.13 -23.06
N TYR A 288 -16.68 -18.47 -22.32
CA TYR A 288 -15.31 -18.24 -22.76
C TYR A 288 -14.66 -19.53 -23.25
N GLN A 289 -13.69 -19.37 -24.18
CA GLN A 289 -13.00 -20.51 -24.80
C GLN A 289 -11.84 -21.04 -23.94
N TYR A 290 -11.32 -20.21 -23.03
CA TYR A 290 -10.17 -20.55 -22.23
C TYR A 290 -10.48 -20.49 -20.73
N PHE A 291 -9.73 -21.30 -19.97
CA PHE A 291 -9.72 -21.26 -18.51
C PHE A 291 -8.30 -21.48 -18.00
N THR A 292 -8.04 -21.05 -16.76
CA THR A 292 -6.80 -21.39 -16.07
C THR A 292 -7.07 -22.29 -14.88
N VAL A 293 -6.11 -23.17 -14.61
CA VAL A 293 -6.02 -23.94 -13.36
C VAL A 293 -4.76 -23.53 -12.65
N MET A 294 -4.88 -23.15 -11.38
CA MET A 294 -3.80 -22.61 -10.57
C MET A 294 -3.52 -23.46 -9.36
N VAL A 295 -2.25 -23.65 -9.06
CA VAL A 295 -1.73 -24.30 -7.85
C VAL A 295 -1.20 -23.24 -6.91
N PHE A 296 -1.60 -23.27 -5.66
CA PHE A 296 -1.07 -22.41 -4.61
C PHE A 296 -0.13 -23.18 -3.68
N ASP A 297 0.74 -22.47 -2.99
CA ASP A 297 1.59 -23.03 -1.96
C ASP A 297 0.76 -23.46 -0.72
N GLU A 298 1.30 -24.36 0.09
CA GLU A 298 0.58 -24.92 1.24
C GLU A 298 0.20 -23.88 2.29
N ASP A 299 0.93 -22.78 2.39
CA ASP A 299 0.64 -21.66 3.29
C ASP A 299 -0.48 -20.73 2.79
N ARG A 300 -1.01 -20.95 1.58
CA ARG A 300 -2.10 -20.19 0.97
C ARG A 300 -3.42 -20.97 0.88
N GLN A 301 -3.68 -21.81 1.85
CA GLN A 301 -4.93 -22.55 1.95
C GLN A 301 -6.15 -21.63 2.18
N ASP A 302 -5.93 -20.47 2.79
CA ASP A 302 -6.88 -19.38 2.94
C ASP A 302 -7.56 -19.01 1.62
N VAL A 303 -6.78 -18.94 0.53
CA VAL A 303 -7.28 -18.61 -0.82
C VAL A 303 -8.26 -19.67 -1.30
N LEU A 304 -7.88 -20.95 -1.23
CA LEU A 304 -8.71 -22.05 -1.72
C LEU A 304 -10.00 -22.21 -0.91
N GLU A 305 -9.93 -22.05 0.41
CA GLU A 305 -11.10 -22.11 1.28
C GLU A 305 -12.08 -20.96 0.97
N TYR A 306 -11.58 -19.73 0.93
CA TYR A 306 -12.43 -18.57 0.67
C TYR A 306 -13.05 -18.62 -0.73
N MET A 307 -12.26 -18.92 -1.76
CA MET A 307 -12.73 -19.02 -3.15
C MET A 307 -13.77 -20.13 -3.36
N GLY A 308 -13.72 -21.21 -2.55
CA GLY A 308 -14.65 -22.32 -2.57
C GLY A 308 -15.96 -22.06 -1.84
N THR A 309 -15.98 -21.22 -0.81
CA THR A 309 -17.11 -20.97 0.08
C THR A 309 -17.88 -19.68 -0.24
N HIS A 310 -17.26 -18.71 -0.89
CA HIS A 310 -17.88 -17.42 -1.25
C HIS A 310 -18.24 -17.35 -2.73
N SER A 311 -19.34 -16.64 -3.04
CA SER A 311 -19.77 -16.43 -4.43
C SER A 311 -19.22 -15.12 -4.99
N GLY A 312 -18.74 -15.15 -6.24
CA GLY A 312 -18.36 -13.91 -6.96
C GLY A 312 -19.57 -13.06 -7.37
N ARG A 313 -20.81 -13.52 -7.14
CA ARG A 313 -22.02 -12.69 -7.26
C ARG A 313 -22.16 -11.71 -6.10
N ASP A 314 -21.58 -12.03 -4.94
CA ASP A 314 -21.70 -11.24 -3.70
C ASP A 314 -20.58 -10.21 -3.55
N GLY A 315 -19.53 -10.28 -4.36
CA GLY A 315 -18.41 -9.34 -4.34
C GLY A 315 -17.15 -9.83 -5.02
N ASP A 316 -16.15 -8.97 -5.07
CA ASP A 316 -14.83 -9.29 -5.60
C ASP A 316 -14.01 -10.10 -4.58
N LYS A 317 -13.93 -11.40 -4.83
CA LYS A 317 -13.20 -12.33 -3.97
C LYS A 317 -11.69 -12.14 -4.01
N ALA A 318 -11.15 -11.72 -5.15
CA ALA A 318 -9.71 -11.47 -5.29
C ALA A 318 -9.29 -10.26 -4.47
N ALA A 319 -10.06 -9.18 -4.53
CA ALA A 319 -9.83 -8.00 -3.72
C ALA A 319 -9.93 -8.28 -2.22
N ALA A 320 -10.91 -9.11 -1.80
CA ALA A 320 -11.08 -9.53 -0.40
C ALA A 320 -9.88 -10.29 0.16
N LEU A 321 -9.14 -11.00 -0.70
CA LEU A 321 -7.94 -11.78 -0.35
C LEU A 321 -6.63 -11.07 -0.65
N GLY A 322 -6.67 -9.84 -1.18
CA GLY A 322 -5.48 -9.11 -1.62
C GLY A 322 -4.73 -9.79 -2.77
N LEU A 323 -5.45 -10.53 -3.65
CA LEU A 323 -4.85 -11.18 -4.80
C LEU A 323 -4.73 -10.22 -5.98
N HIS A 324 -3.64 -10.34 -6.73
CA HIS A 324 -3.37 -9.54 -7.92
C HIS A 324 -3.67 -10.35 -9.17
N VAL A 325 -4.68 -9.90 -9.92
CA VAL A 325 -5.04 -10.55 -11.19
C VAL A 325 -4.08 -10.14 -12.30
N ALA A 326 -3.66 -11.12 -13.08
CA ALA A 326 -2.93 -10.98 -14.32
C ALA A 326 -3.65 -11.76 -15.43
N TYR A 327 -3.21 -11.63 -16.67
CA TYR A 327 -3.88 -12.26 -17.81
C TYR A 327 -2.85 -12.95 -18.71
N THR A 328 -3.23 -14.11 -19.24
CA THR A 328 -2.45 -14.84 -20.23
C THR A 328 -2.46 -14.13 -21.58
N GLU A 329 -1.78 -14.69 -22.58
CA GLU A 329 -1.80 -14.15 -23.96
C GLU A 329 -3.21 -14.18 -24.58
N HIS A 330 -4.05 -15.15 -24.19
CA HIS A 330 -5.45 -15.23 -24.63
C HIS A 330 -6.40 -14.39 -23.76
N GLY A 331 -5.87 -13.60 -22.83
CA GLY A 331 -6.67 -12.75 -21.93
C GLY A 331 -7.37 -13.52 -20.80
N THR A 332 -6.97 -14.76 -20.53
CA THR A 332 -7.54 -15.58 -19.46
C THR A 332 -6.98 -15.17 -18.11
N PRO A 333 -7.81 -14.97 -17.05
CA PRO A 333 -7.35 -14.49 -15.77
C PRO A 333 -6.55 -15.55 -15.00
N TYR A 334 -5.51 -15.10 -14.29
CA TYR A 334 -4.83 -15.87 -13.25
C TYR A 334 -4.37 -14.92 -12.11
N TYR A 335 -3.91 -15.47 -10.99
CA TYR A 335 -3.44 -14.67 -9.85
C TYR A 335 -1.93 -14.81 -9.69
N LEU A 336 -1.23 -13.68 -9.45
CA LEU A 336 0.22 -13.63 -9.29
C LEU A 336 0.70 -14.44 -8.08
N GLU A 337 -0.15 -14.67 -7.09
CA GLU A 337 0.15 -15.46 -5.89
C GLU A 337 0.16 -16.98 -6.15
N ALA A 338 -0.30 -17.43 -7.31
CA ALA A 338 -0.21 -18.84 -7.68
C ALA A 338 1.25 -19.27 -7.88
N ARG A 339 1.57 -20.50 -7.49
CA ARG A 339 2.87 -21.13 -7.75
C ARG A 339 2.99 -21.62 -9.20
N GLU A 340 1.92 -22.25 -9.70
CA GLU A 340 1.82 -22.77 -11.05
C GLU A 340 0.51 -22.37 -11.69
N VAL A 341 0.54 -22.08 -12.99
CA VAL A 341 -0.64 -21.67 -13.77
C VAL A 341 -0.65 -22.50 -15.06
N TYR A 342 -1.75 -23.17 -15.30
CA TYR A 342 -2.01 -23.93 -16.52
C TYR A 342 -3.15 -23.27 -17.27
N GLU A 343 -2.90 -22.74 -18.48
CA GLU A 343 -3.94 -22.23 -19.36
C GLU A 343 -4.42 -23.35 -20.26
N CYS A 344 -5.75 -23.48 -20.38
CA CYS A 344 -6.39 -24.53 -21.15
C CYS A 344 -7.39 -23.96 -22.15
N GLU A 345 -7.32 -24.45 -23.39
CA GLU A 345 -8.32 -24.24 -24.43
C GLU A 345 -9.41 -25.31 -24.32
N ILE A 346 -10.68 -24.93 -24.22
CA ILE A 346 -11.79 -25.86 -24.09
C ILE A 346 -12.01 -26.60 -25.42
N MET A 347 -11.78 -27.89 -25.39
CA MET A 347 -11.98 -28.78 -26.54
C MET A 347 -13.36 -29.47 -26.49
N TYR A 348 -13.90 -29.66 -25.27
CA TYR A 348 -15.22 -30.24 -25.05
C TYR A 348 -15.88 -29.61 -23.82
N ARG A 349 -17.20 -29.40 -23.93
CA ARG A 349 -18.06 -29.02 -22.81
C ARG A 349 -19.40 -29.72 -22.92
N GLY A 350 -19.94 -30.19 -21.81
CA GLY A 350 -21.26 -30.81 -21.78
C GLY A 350 -21.61 -31.38 -20.39
N PRO A 351 -22.89 -31.50 -20.07
CA PRO A 351 -23.33 -32.10 -18.83
C PRO A 351 -23.09 -33.63 -18.84
N PHE A 352 -22.94 -34.20 -17.65
CA PHE A 352 -23.04 -35.66 -17.54
C PHE A 352 -24.43 -36.15 -17.96
N ASP A 353 -24.48 -37.25 -18.70
CA ASP A 353 -25.72 -37.93 -19.00
C ASP A 353 -26.11 -38.84 -17.82
N GLN A 354 -27.19 -38.49 -17.13
CA GLN A 354 -27.69 -39.25 -15.96
C GLN A 354 -28.03 -40.70 -16.27
N ARG A 355 -28.39 -41.00 -17.52
CA ARG A 355 -28.72 -42.38 -17.94
C ARG A 355 -27.53 -43.32 -17.85
N GLY A 356 -26.30 -42.76 -17.91
CA GLY A 356 -25.07 -43.51 -17.75
C GLY A 356 -24.56 -43.60 -16.30
N PHE A 357 -25.32 -43.11 -15.32
CA PHE A 357 -24.88 -43.17 -13.92
C PHE A 357 -25.08 -44.53 -13.30
N GLU A 358 -24.02 -45.13 -12.80
CA GLU A 358 -24.03 -46.27 -11.90
C GLU A 358 -24.33 -45.80 -10.46
N GLU A 359 -24.28 -46.72 -9.50
CA GLU A 359 -24.77 -46.53 -8.12
C GLU A 359 -24.11 -45.31 -7.41
N ILE A 360 -22.79 -45.20 -7.46
CA ILE A 360 -22.05 -44.16 -6.73
C ILE A 360 -22.40 -42.72 -7.24
N PRO A 361 -22.28 -42.40 -8.54
CA PRO A 361 -22.66 -41.06 -9.03
C PRO A 361 -24.16 -40.81 -8.89
N ARG A 362 -25.01 -41.81 -9.06
CA ARG A 362 -26.47 -41.69 -8.89
C ARG A 362 -26.81 -41.23 -7.48
N LYS A 363 -26.32 -41.96 -6.45
CA LYS A 363 -26.49 -41.57 -5.03
C LYS A 363 -25.91 -40.17 -4.73
N ARG A 364 -24.76 -39.81 -5.32
CA ARG A 364 -24.16 -38.51 -5.11
C ARG A 364 -25.03 -37.36 -5.61
N TYR A 365 -25.72 -37.53 -6.72
CA TYR A 365 -26.53 -36.50 -7.33
C TYR A 365 -28.01 -36.49 -6.92
N GLU A 366 -28.54 -37.50 -6.24
CA GLU A 366 -29.92 -37.55 -5.79
C GLU A 366 -30.36 -36.29 -5.02
N ASN A 367 -29.45 -35.73 -4.17
CA ASN A 367 -29.72 -34.56 -3.34
C ASN A 367 -28.62 -33.51 -3.47
N PHE A 368 -27.92 -33.40 -4.60
CA PHE A 368 -26.88 -32.46 -4.79
C PHE A 368 -27.43 -31.09 -5.22
N PRO A 369 -27.46 -30.05 -4.34
CA PRO A 369 -28.23 -28.83 -4.59
C PRO A 369 -27.65 -27.98 -5.70
N ALA A 370 -26.37 -28.16 -6.07
CA ALA A 370 -25.71 -27.41 -7.11
C ALA A 370 -25.99 -27.93 -8.53
N GLY A 371 -26.76 -29.03 -8.67
CA GLY A 371 -27.08 -29.66 -9.94
C GLY A 371 -25.95 -30.56 -10.47
N ILE A 372 -26.22 -31.23 -11.58
CA ILE A 372 -25.27 -32.15 -12.20
C ILE A 372 -24.16 -31.35 -12.86
N HIS A 373 -22.92 -31.72 -12.57
CA HIS A 373 -21.76 -31.03 -13.16
C HIS A 373 -21.72 -31.18 -14.68
N SER A 374 -21.28 -30.12 -15.34
CA SER A 374 -20.75 -30.18 -16.70
C SER A 374 -19.26 -30.53 -16.68
N VAL A 375 -18.86 -31.29 -17.67
CA VAL A 375 -17.48 -31.68 -17.95
C VAL A 375 -16.88 -30.66 -18.91
N TYR A 376 -15.71 -30.18 -18.60
CA TYR A 376 -14.90 -29.35 -19.49
C TYR A 376 -13.55 -30.01 -19.69
N ILE A 377 -13.22 -30.39 -20.92
CA ILE A 377 -11.94 -30.96 -21.26
C ILE A 377 -11.14 -29.88 -21.99
N GLY A 378 -10.07 -29.42 -21.36
CA GLY A 378 -9.21 -28.38 -21.88
C GLY A 378 -7.84 -28.91 -22.29
N LYS A 379 -7.40 -28.60 -23.53
CA LYS A 379 -6.03 -28.78 -23.96
C LYS A 379 -5.14 -27.78 -23.26
N ILE A 380 -4.06 -28.22 -22.65
CA ILE A 380 -3.06 -27.32 -22.08
C ILE A 380 -2.32 -26.61 -23.21
N VAL A 381 -2.45 -25.28 -23.27
CA VAL A 381 -1.81 -24.42 -24.28
C VAL A 381 -0.61 -23.68 -23.72
N SER A 382 -0.56 -23.44 -22.41
CA SER A 382 0.56 -22.82 -21.73
C SER A 382 0.65 -23.33 -20.30
N ALA A 383 1.85 -23.49 -19.77
CA ALA A 383 2.10 -23.76 -18.36
C ALA A 383 3.25 -22.89 -17.87
N ARG A 384 3.02 -22.20 -16.75
CA ARG A 384 3.96 -21.24 -16.16
C ARG A 384 4.11 -21.50 -14.67
N ARG A 385 5.32 -21.32 -14.15
CA ARG A 385 5.61 -21.39 -12.71
C ARG A 385 6.51 -20.24 -12.27
N ARG A 386 6.37 -19.86 -11.03
CA ARG A 386 7.29 -18.91 -10.39
C ARG A 386 8.36 -19.63 -9.56
#